data_e774bb462ca89ea7ba3a7bc530573cd4
#
_entry.id   e774bb462ca89ea7ba3a7bc530573cd4
#
_cell.length_a   1.000
_cell.length_b   1.000
_cell.length_c   1.000
_cell.angle_alpha   90.00
_cell.angle_beta   90.00
_cell.angle_gamma   90.00
#
_symmetry.space_group_name_H-M   'P 1'
#
loop_
_entity.id
_entity.type
_entity.pdbx_description
1 polymer ?
#
loop_
_entity_poly.entity_id
_entity_poly.type
_entity_poly.pdbx_seq_one_letter_code
_entity_poly.pdbx_strand_id
1 'polypeptide(L)'
;MERGFYTIMAAQFFSSLADNALLVVAIALLIDLHAPAYLTPMLKFVFVVFYVILAPFVGAFADSMPKGRVMFVSNTIKIAGCGLLFIAMNQYFALASYAVVGLGAAAYSPAKYGILTELLPPEKLVIANGWIEGLTVASIVLGTVLGGVLITPVVSNMLLEFDFPMIDTGIDNALESSILIIAVIYAIAAAFNLYIPNTGVDHRIPKKNPLYLVHEFSHCIKLLWTDKLGQISLAVTTLFWGAGATLQFIVLKWAEVAMDYPLNQAAQLQGVVALGIAAGAILAAKWVSLRQSVKVIPLGIAMGIVVTVMILVRDLWIAIVLLMLIGGLAGFFVVPMNALLQHRGYILMGAGHSIAVQNFNENLSILVMLSLYALLIFFEVHIYIVIAAFGLFVSVMMTLIRRWHLSNQSKEDSLHLIGTRKIH
;
A
#
# COMPACT_ATOMS: atom_id res chain seq x y z
N MET A 1 -14.68 14.59 -13.26
CA MET A 1 -13.29 14.11 -13.37
C MET A 1 -13.01 13.79 -14.82
N GLU A 2 -11.82 14.11 -15.32
CA GLU A 2 -11.48 13.96 -16.73
C GLU A 2 -11.19 12.50 -17.11
N ARG A 3 -11.24 12.15 -18.40
CA ARG A 3 -10.94 10.79 -18.89
C ARG A 3 -9.59 10.27 -18.40
N GLY A 4 -8.56 11.13 -18.33
CA GLY A 4 -7.24 10.76 -17.82
C GLY A 4 -7.25 10.22 -16.40
N PHE A 5 -8.10 10.72 -15.51
CA PHE A 5 -8.24 10.20 -14.15
C PHE A 5 -8.71 8.74 -14.14
N TYR A 6 -9.74 8.40 -14.91
CA TYR A 6 -10.25 7.03 -14.97
C TYR A 6 -9.24 6.05 -15.61
N THR A 7 -8.44 6.52 -16.56
CA THR A 7 -7.33 5.75 -17.13
C THR A 7 -6.28 5.41 -16.07
N ILE A 8 -5.93 6.38 -15.21
CA ILE A 8 -5.01 6.16 -14.09
C ILE A 8 -5.60 5.15 -13.10
N MET A 9 -6.89 5.28 -12.80
CA MET A 9 -7.58 4.35 -11.89
C MET A 9 -7.61 2.93 -12.43
N ALA A 10 -7.88 2.74 -13.73
CA ALA A 10 -7.84 1.44 -14.39
C ALA A 10 -6.42 0.84 -14.37
N ALA A 11 -5.42 1.61 -14.79
CA ALA A 11 -4.02 1.17 -14.79
C ALA A 11 -3.57 0.70 -13.40
N GLN A 12 -3.88 1.49 -12.37
CA GLN A 12 -3.55 1.17 -10.98
C GLN A 12 -4.30 -0.06 -10.48
N PHE A 13 -5.61 -0.19 -10.81
CA PHE A 13 -6.42 -1.33 -10.40
C PHE A 13 -5.83 -2.63 -10.94
N PHE A 14 -5.58 -2.74 -12.25
CA PHE A 14 -5.01 -3.94 -12.85
C PHE A 14 -3.60 -4.24 -12.34
N SER A 15 -2.75 -3.23 -12.17
CA SER A 15 -1.41 -3.44 -11.62
C SER A 15 -1.45 -3.96 -10.18
N SER A 16 -2.31 -3.40 -9.34
CA SER A 16 -2.47 -3.84 -7.94
C SER A 16 -3.17 -5.21 -7.84
N LEU A 17 -4.14 -5.50 -8.72
CA LEU A 17 -4.79 -6.80 -8.84
C LEU A 17 -3.75 -7.88 -9.13
N ALA A 18 -2.87 -7.64 -10.11
CA ALA A 18 -1.79 -8.54 -10.48
C ALA A 18 -0.79 -8.74 -9.34
N ASP A 19 -0.39 -7.67 -8.61
CA ASP A 19 0.50 -7.76 -7.45
C ASP A 19 -0.05 -8.72 -6.38
N ASN A 20 -1.35 -8.65 -6.09
CA ASN A 20 -1.99 -9.48 -5.06
C ASN A 20 -2.25 -10.93 -5.55
N ALA A 21 -2.62 -11.11 -6.81
CA ALA A 21 -2.76 -12.44 -7.40
C ALA A 21 -1.41 -13.16 -7.46
N LEU A 22 -0.34 -12.44 -7.86
CA LEU A 22 1.00 -13.01 -7.94
C LEU A 22 1.53 -13.46 -6.58
N LEU A 23 1.20 -12.76 -5.50
CA LEU A 23 1.59 -13.18 -4.16
C LEU A 23 1.06 -14.60 -3.84
N VAL A 24 -0.21 -14.86 -4.15
CA VAL A 24 -0.84 -16.16 -3.91
C VAL A 24 -0.16 -17.24 -4.76
N VAL A 25 0.08 -16.97 -6.04
CA VAL A 25 0.74 -17.90 -6.96
C VAL A 25 2.20 -18.14 -6.56
N ALA A 26 2.92 -17.09 -6.12
CA ALA A 26 4.29 -17.23 -5.63
C ALA A 26 4.37 -18.07 -4.33
N ILE A 27 3.38 -17.97 -3.45
CA ILE A 27 3.26 -18.85 -2.27
C ILE A 27 3.05 -20.29 -2.73
N ALA A 28 2.13 -20.53 -3.67
CA ALA A 28 1.90 -21.86 -4.22
C ALA A 28 3.16 -22.44 -4.88
N LEU A 29 3.91 -21.62 -5.61
CA LEU A 29 5.19 -22.04 -6.21
C LEU A 29 6.23 -22.43 -5.14
N LEU A 30 6.34 -21.69 -4.03
CA LEU A 30 7.24 -22.07 -2.95
C LEU A 30 6.82 -23.39 -2.30
N ILE A 31 5.52 -23.67 -2.18
CA ILE A 31 5.01 -24.94 -1.67
C ILE A 31 5.37 -26.07 -2.64
N ASP A 32 5.17 -25.87 -3.94
CA ASP A 32 5.50 -26.85 -4.98
C ASP A 32 7.01 -27.18 -5.01
N LEU A 33 7.83 -26.15 -4.83
CA LEU A 33 9.30 -26.27 -4.70
C LEU A 33 9.75 -26.85 -3.34
N HIS A 34 8.85 -27.30 -2.48
CA HIS A 34 9.13 -27.84 -1.13
C HIS A 34 9.95 -26.87 -0.28
N ALA A 35 9.71 -25.58 -0.43
CA ALA A 35 10.44 -24.54 0.30
C ALA A 35 10.13 -24.60 1.81
N PRO A 36 11.11 -24.32 2.68
CA PRO A 36 10.86 -24.16 4.10
C PRO A 36 9.81 -23.09 4.39
N ALA A 37 8.92 -23.35 5.36
CA ALA A 37 7.77 -22.49 5.67
C ALA A 37 8.14 -21.03 5.99
N TYR A 38 9.34 -20.77 6.51
CA TYR A 38 9.83 -19.43 6.81
C TYR A 38 10.08 -18.58 5.55
N LEU A 39 10.19 -19.17 4.35
CA LEU A 39 10.36 -18.42 3.11
C LEU A 39 9.07 -17.78 2.62
N THR A 40 7.90 -18.30 3.03
CA THR A 40 6.61 -17.70 2.66
C THR A 40 6.47 -16.24 3.11
N PRO A 41 6.68 -15.88 4.39
CA PRO A 41 6.67 -14.47 4.79
C PRO A 41 7.83 -13.65 4.19
N MET A 42 8.93 -14.29 3.78
CA MET A 42 10.03 -13.61 3.12
C MET A 42 9.63 -13.02 1.75
N LEU A 43 8.63 -13.59 1.06
CA LEU A 43 8.09 -12.97 -0.16
C LEU A 43 7.64 -11.52 0.13
N LYS A 44 6.82 -11.32 1.15
CA LYS A 44 6.35 -9.98 1.51
C LYS A 44 7.49 -9.08 1.99
N PHE A 45 8.45 -9.63 2.72
CA PHE A 45 9.63 -8.90 3.18
C PHE A 45 10.48 -8.38 1.99
N VAL A 46 10.84 -9.25 1.04
CA VAL A 46 11.65 -8.83 -0.12
C VAL A 46 10.91 -7.86 -1.04
N PHE A 47 9.58 -7.93 -1.07
CA PHE A 47 8.76 -6.99 -1.80
C PHE A 47 8.80 -5.59 -1.16
N VAL A 48 8.61 -5.51 0.15
CA VAL A 48 8.51 -4.25 0.92
C VAL A 48 9.87 -3.58 1.08
N VAL A 49 10.94 -4.34 1.24
CA VAL A 49 12.29 -3.81 1.51
C VAL A 49 12.77 -2.84 0.43
N PHE A 50 12.35 -3.02 -0.82
CA PHE A 50 12.71 -2.12 -1.92
C PHE A 50 12.10 -0.73 -1.79
N TYR A 51 10.95 -0.58 -1.13
CA TYR A 51 10.38 0.73 -0.83
C TYR A 51 11.25 1.55 0.13
N VAL A 52 12.04 0.87 0.96
CA VAL A 52 12.97 1.52 1.90
C VAL A 52 14.33 1.75 1.25
N ILE A 53 14.93 0.70 0.68
CA ILE A 53 16.30 0.79 0.13
C ILE A 53 16.36 1.69 -1.10
N LEU A 54 15.35 1.64 -1.97
CA LEU A 54 15.34 2.37 -3.23
C LEU A 54 14.68 3.76 -3.13
N ALA A 55 14.14 4.13 -1.97
CA ALA A 55 13.45 5.39 -1.79
C ALA A 55 14.21 6.62 -2.35
N PRO A 56 15.54 6.77 -2.16
CA PRO A 56 16.29 7.89 -2.71
C PRO A 56 16.29 7.95 -4.25
N PHE A 57 16.17 6.80 -4.89
CA PHE A 57 16.32 6.65 -6.34
C PHE A 57 14.97 6.71 -7.05
N VAL A 58 13.95 6.07 -6.48
CA VAL A 58 12.62 5.98 -7.14
C VAL A 58 11.90 7.32 -7.18
N GLY A 59 12.13 8.21 -6.21
CA GLY A 59 11.60 9.56 -6.24
C GLY A 59 12.18 10.40 -7.38
N ALA A 60 13.50 10.39 -7.51
CA ALA A 60 14.21 11.06 -8.60
C ALA A 60 13.84 10.44 -9.97
N PHE A 61 13.73 9.12 -10.05
CA PHE A 61 13.26 8.43 -11.25
C PHE A 61 11.84 8.85 -11.63
N ALA A 62 10.92 8.92 -10.67
CA ALA A 62 9.54 9.33 -10.90
C ALA A 62 9.41 10.79 -11.37
N ASP A 63 10.32 11.68 -10.97
CA ASP A 63 10.33 13.07 -11.38
C ASP A 63 11.12 13.35 -12.68
N SER A 64 11.84 12.32 -13.20
CA SER A 64 12.70 12.44 -14.38
C SER A 64 11.95 12.38 -15.72
N MET A 65 10.73 11.87 -15.73
CA MET A 65 9.95 11.67 -16.94
C MET A 65 8.43 11.71 -16.65
N PRO A 66 7.57 11.80 -17.68
CA PRO A 66 6.12 11.75 -17.51
C PRO A 66 5.67 10.54 -16.69
N LYS A 67 4.79 10.75 -15.71
CA LYS A 67 4.36 9.71 -14.76
C LYS A 67 3.81 8.46 -15.43
N GLY A 68 3.06 8.61 -16.54
CA GLY A 68 2.59 7.46 -17.34
C GLY A 68 3.72 6.59 -17.86
N ARG A 69 4.85 7.18 -18.28
CA ARG A 69 6.04 6.43 -18.72
C ARG A 69 6.74 5.72 -17.55
N VAL A 70 6.84 6.38 -16.38
CA VAL A 70 7.37 5.74 -15.18
C VAL A 70 6.56 4.51 -14.82
N MET A 71 5.22 4.65 -14.80
CA MET A 71 4.30 3.55 -14.51
C MET A 71 4.40 2.41 -15.54
N PHE A 72 4.56 2.74 -16.83
CA PHE A 72 4.79 1.77 -17.90
C PHE A 72 6.09 0.98 -17.69
N VAL A 73 7.20 1.67 -17.46
CA VAL A 73 8.52 1.03 -17.20
C VAL A 73 8.44 0.16 -15.95
N SER A 74 7.78 0.62 -14.89
CA SER A 74 7.62 -0.13 -13.65
C SER A 74 6.83 -1.43 -13.85
N ASN A 75 5.73 -1.40 -14.62
CA ASN A 75 4.98 -2.61 -14.97
C ASN A 75 5.78 -3.54 -15.89
N THR A 76 6.61 -3.00 -16.78
CA THR A 76 7.55 -3.82 -17.60
C THR A 76 8.56 -4.57 -16.71
N ILE A 77 9.08 -3.92 -15.65
CA ILE A 77 9.95 -4.58 -14.65
C ILE A 77 9.19 -5.71 -13.95
N LYS A 78 7.91 -5.49 -13.58
CA LYS A 78 7.08 -6.54 -12.97
C LYS A 78 6.83 -7.71 -13.92
N ILE A 79 6.60 -7.46 -15.21
CA ILE A 79 6.48 -8.50 -16.25
C ILE A 79 7.78 -9.30 -16.37
N ALA A 80 8.93 -8.63 -16.35
CA ALA A 80 10.23 -9.31 -16.33
C ALA A 80 10.40 -10.19 -15.07
N GLY A 81 9.95 -9.71 -13.91
CA GLY A 81 9.90 -10.49 -12.67
C GLY A 81 9.01 -11.74 -12.79
N CYS A 82 7.84 -11.64 -13.45
CA CYS A 82 7.00 -12.78 -13.77
C CYS A 82 7.72 -13.77 -14.71
N GLY A 83 8.43 -13.29 -15.74
CA GLY A 83 9.22 -14.13 -16.64
C GLY A 83 10.34 -14.88 -15.91
N LEU A 84 11.01 -14.23 -14.94
CA LEU A 84 12.00 -14.90 -14.10
C LEU A 84 11.34 -15.92 -13.16
N LEU A 85 10.15 -15.60 -12.62
CA LEU A 85 9.41 -16.50 -11.76
C LEU A 85 8.92 -17.75 -12.52
N PHE A 86 8.54 -17.58 -13.78
CA PHE A 86 8.13 -18.64 -14.69
C PHE A 86 9.21 -19.71 -14.88
N ILE A 87 10.48 -19.31 -14.95
CA ILE A 87 11.63 -20.21 -15.12
C ILE A 87 12.29 -20.61 -13.78
N ALA A 88 11.63 -20.34 -12.65
CA ALA A 88 12.23 -20.58 -11.33
C ALA A 88 12.22 -22.06 -10.98
N MET A 89 13.41 -22.66 -10.89
CA MET A 89 13.62 -24.07 -10.54
C MET A 89 13.95 -24.30 -9.07
N ASN A 90 14.13 -23.27 -8.27
CA ASN A 90 14.40 -23.37 -6.85
C ASN A 90 13.84 -22.19 -6.06
N GLN A 91 13.63 -22.39 -4.76
CA GLN A 91 12.97 -21.43 -3.87
C GLN A 91 13.71 -20.09 -3.76
N TYR A 92 15.03 -20.08 -3.79
CA TYR A 92 15.81 -18.84 -3.67
C TYR A 92 15.75 -17.99 -4.95
N PHE A 93 15.75 -18.67 -6.12
CA PHE A 93 15.57 -17.99 -7.39
C PHE A 93 14.12 -17.45 -7.52
N ALA A 94 13.10 -18.21 -7.06
CA ALA A 94 11.73 -17.74 -7.00
C ALA A 94 11.61 -16.49 -6.10
N LEU A 95 12.27 -16.49 -4.94
CA LEU A 95 12.29 -15.33 -4.04
C LEU A 95 12.96 -14.12 -4.67
N ALA A 96 14.10 -14.32 -5.34
CA ALA A 96 14.81 -13.26 -6.07
C ALA A 96 13.98 -12.71 -7.25
N SER A 97 13.28 -13.58 -7.97
CA SER A 97 12.37 -13.19 -9.06
C SER A 97 11.21 -12.35 -8.56
N TYR A 98 10.61 -12.74 -7.43
CA TYR A 98 9.56 -11.96 -6.78
C TYR A 98 10.07 -10.62 -6.23
N ALA A 99 11.33 -10.56 -5.82
CA ALA A 99 11.98 -9.31 -5.44
C ALA A 99 12.07 -8.32 -6.60
N VAL A 100 12.27 -8.79 -7.85
CA VAL A 100 12.22 -7.94 -9.06
C VAL A 100 10.83 -7.33 -9.25
N VAL A 101 9.77 -8.09 -8.95
CA VAL A 101 8.40 -7.53 -8.95
C VAL A 101 8.26 -6.44 -7.89
N GLY A 102 8.79 -6.64 -6.69
CA GLY A 102 8.84 -5.64 -5.62
C GLY A 102 9.59 -4.37 -6.01
N LEU A 103 10.72 -4.50 -6.74
CA LEU A 103 11.44 -3.38 -7.33
C LEU A 103 10.54 -2.56 -8.28
N GLY A 104 9.80 -3.24 -9.18
CA GLY A 104 8.85 -2.58 -10.07
C GLY A 104 7.72 -1.89 -9.29
N ALA A 105 7.21 -2.51 -8.24
CA ALA A 105 6.17 -1.93 -7.39
C ALA A 105 6.66 -0.68 -6.63
N ALA A 106 7.88 -0.71 -6.09
CA ALA A 106 8.50 0.43 -5.43
C ALA A 106 8.70 1.62 -6.39
N ALA A 107 9.11 1.36 -7.64
CA ALA A 107 9.25 2.39 -8.67
C ALA A 107 7.90 2.93 -9.17
N TYR A 108 6.84 2.10 -9.18
CA TYR A 108 5.50 2.47 -9.61
C TYR A 108 4.80 3.46 -8.67
N SER A 109 4.98 3.26 -7.38
CA SER A 109 4.24 3.97 -6.32
C SER A 109 4.40 5.50 -6.36
N PRO A 110 5.62 6.08 -6.49
CA PRO A 110 5.79 7.53 -6.56
C PRO A 110 5.08 8.16 -7.78
N ALA A 111 5.03 7.46 -8.91
CA ALA A 111 4.34 7.96 -10.09
C ALA A 111 2.82 7.85 -9.95
N LYS A 112 2.31 6.73 -9.39
CA LYS A 112 0.88 6.49 -9.18
C LYS A 112 0.21 7.55 -8.32
N TYR A 113 0.80 7.88 -7.19
CA TYR A 113 0.26 8.91 -6.30
C TYR A 113 0.65 10.32 -6.75
N GLY A 114 1.87 10.49 -7.28
CA GLY A 114 2.38 11.77 -7.72
C GLY A 114 1.59 12.39 -8.87
N ILE A 115 1.07 11.58 -9.79
CA ILE A 115 0.28 12.10 -10.91
C ILE A 115 -1.02 12.78 -10.46
N LEU A 116 -1.58 12.41 -9.31
CA LEU A 116 -2.80 13.04 -8.78
C LEU A 116 -2.56 14.51 -8.46
N THR A 117 -1.40 14.82 -7.86
CA THR A 117 -1.05 16.20 -7.50
C THR A 117 -0.66 17.05 -8.69
N GLU A 118 -0.25 16.43 -9.79
CA GLU A 118 0.04 17.12 -11.06
C GLU A 118 -1.23 17.35 -11.89
N LEU A 119 -2.17 16.39 -11.88
CA LEU A 119 -3.36 16.38 -12.73
C LEU A 119 -4.55 17.11 -12.09
N LEU A 120 -4.68 17.08 -10.77
CA LEU A 120 -5.86 17.51 -10.06
C LEU A 120 -5.59 18.75 -9.20
N PRO A 121 -6.56 19.67 -9.10
CA PRO A 121 -6.47 20.77 -8.15
C PRO A 121 -6.58 20.24 -6.70
N PRO A 122 -6.03 20.98 -5.72
CA PRO A 122 -5.95 20.55 -4.32
C PRO A 122 -7.31 20.11 -3.72
N GLU A 123 -8.40 20.77 -4.12
CA GLU A 123 -9.75 20.52 -3.64
C GLU A 123 -10.27 19.12 -4.01
N LYS A 124 -9.75 18.53 -5.10
CA LYS A 124 -10.13 17.20 -5.59
C LYS A 124 -9.24 16.07 -5.07
N LEU A 125 -8.15 16.37 -4.35
CA LEU A 125 -7.19 15.35 -3.89
C LEU A 125 -7.80 14.38 -2.88
N VAL A 126 -8.69 14.85 -1.99
CA VAL A 126 -9.35 13.95 -1.02
C VAL A 126 -10.24 12.95 -1.74
N ILE A 127 -11.02 13.40 -2.73
CA ILE A 127 -11.87 12.52 -3.55
C ILE A 127 -11.01 11.52 -4.33
N ALA A 128 -9.91 11.97 -4.93
CA ALA A 128 -9.01 11.13 -5.70
C ALA A 128 -8.32 10.06 -4.83
N ASN A 129 -7.89 10.42 -3.63
CA ASN A 129 -7.34 9.46 -2.66
C ASN A 129 -8.39 8.46 -2.18
N GLY A 130 -9.64 8.89 -1.97
CA GLY A 130 -10.74 7.98 -1.67
C GLY A 130 -10.96 6.93 -2.77
N TRP A 131 -10.88 7.32 -4.05
CA TRP A 131 -10.93 6.40 -5.18
C TRP A 131 -9.74 5.42 -5.18
N ILE A 132 -8.52 5.92 -4.95
CA ILE A 132 -7.32 5.06 -4.89
C ILE A 132 -7.44 4.04 -3.78
N GLU A 133 -7.80 4.46 -2.56
CA GLU A 133 -7.93 3.54 -1.43
C GLU A 133 -9.03 2.50 -1.66
N GLY A 134 -10.20 2.91 -2.16
CA GLY A 134 -11.28 2.00 -2.50
C GLY A 134 -10.88 0.96 -3.55
N LEU A 135 -10.21 1.39 -4.64
CA LEU A 135 -9.70 0.49 -5.68
C LEU A 135 -8.55 -0.39 -5.18
N THR A 136 -7.70 0.11 -4.29
CA THR A 136 -6.62 -0.67 -3.67
C THR A 136 -7.21 -1.82 -2.85
N VAL A 137 -8.22 -1.55 -2.02
CA VAL A 137 -8.93 -2.59 -1.26
C VAL A 137 -9.61 -3.60 -2.19
N ALA A 138 -10.32 -3.12 -3.22
CA ALA A 138 -10.94 -3.99 -4.22
C ALA A 138 -9.90 -4.88 -4.93
N SER A 139 -8.75 -4.31 -5.29
CA SER A 139 -7.65 -5.04 -5.93
C SER A 139 -7.04 -6.11 -5.01
N ILE A 140 -6.93 -5.84 -3.71
CA ILE A 140 -6.42 -6.81 -2.73
C ILE A 140 -7.38 -8.01 -2.67
N VAL A 141 -8.68 -7.76 -2.48
CA VAL A 141 -9.68 -8.83 -2.36
C VAL A 141 -9.79 -9.62 -3.65
N LEU A 142 -10.01 -8.94 -4.78
CA LEU A 142 -10.19 -9.60 -6.08
C LEU A 142 -8.90 -10.26 -6.58
N GLY A 143 -7.74 -9.66 -6.34
CA GLY A 143 -6.45 -10.23 -6.70
C GLY A 143 -6.15 -11.52 -5.92
N THR A 144 -6.40 -11.51 -4.62
CA THR A 144 -6.23 -12.72 -3.78
C THR A 144 -7.19 -13.83 -4.22
N VAL A 145 -8.46 -13.50 -4.51
CA VAL A 145 -9.43 -14.46 -5.03
C VAL A 145 -8.98 -14.99 -6.40
N LEU A 146 -8.56 -14.11 -7.30
CA LEU A 146 -8.07 -14.49 -8.63
C LEU A 146 -6.87 -15.44 -8.52
N GLY A 147 -5.86 -15.08 -7.71
CA GLY A 147 -4.71 -15.96 -7.47
C GLY A 147 -5.10 -17.32 -6.92
N GLY A 148 -6.04 -17.35 -5.96
CA GLY A 148 -6.58 -18.60 -5.43
C GLY A 148 -7.32 -19.43 -6.48
N VAL A 149 -8.13 -18.81 -7.35
CA VAL A 149 -8.87 -19.50 -8.43
C VAL A 149 -7.90 -20.05 -9.49
N LEU A 150 -6.88 -19.29 -9.87
CA LEU A 150 -5.91 -19.71 -10.89
C LEU A 150 -5.15 -20.99 -10.53
N ILE A 151 -4.88 -21.22 -9.24
CA ILE A 151 -4.17 -22.42 -8.74
C ILE A 151 -5.11 -23.61 -8.47
N THR A 152 -6.43 -23.45 -8.66
CA THR A 152 -7.37 -24.58 -8.47
C THR A 152 -7.20 -25.60 -9.59
N PRO A 153 -7.31 -26.93 -9.30
CA PRO A 153 -7.16 -27.96 -10.32
C PRO A 153 -8.10 -27.82 -11.52
N VAL A 154 -9.32 -27.31 -11.30
CA VAL A 154 -10.32 -27.12 -12.36
C VAL A 154 -9.85 -26.09 -13.38
N VAL A 155 -9.41 -24.92 -12.90
CA VAL A 155 -8.97 -23.83 -13.78
C VAL A 155 -7.63 -24.15 -14.43
N SER A 156 -6.70 -24.73 -13.65
CA SER A 156 -5.39 -25.14 -14.16
C SER A 156 -5.48 -26.17 -15.28
N ASN A 157 -6.34 -27.19 -15.15
CA ASN A 157 -6.55 -28.19 -16.21
C ASN A 157 -7.15 -27.55 -17.46
N MET A 158 -8.14 -26.65 -17.32
CA MET A 158 -8.71 -25.91 -18.46
C MET A 158 -7.65 -25.07 -19.19
N LEU A 159 -6.72 -24.49 -18.45
CA LEU A 159 -5.64 -23.67 -19.03
C LEU A 159 -4.57 -24.52 -19.73
N LEU A 160 -4.28 -25.72 -19.21
CA LEU A 160 -3.34 -26.67 -19.80
C LEU A 160 -3.94 -27.36 -21.04
N GLU A 161 -5.28 -27.56 -21.08
CA GLU A 161 -5.99 -28.09 -22.27
C GLU A 161 -6.06 -27.06 -23.39
N PHE A 162 -5.83 -25.76 -23.11
CA PHE A 162 -5.84 -24.70 -24.13
C PHE A 162 -4.47 -24.63 -24.81
N ASP A 163 -4.21 -25.65 -25.67
CA ASP A 163 -3.01 -25.69 -26.49
C ASP A 163 -3.22 -25.01 -27.83
N PHE A 164 -2.32 -24.13 -28.23
CA PHE A 164 -2.37 -23.56 -29.58
C PHE A 164 -1.93 -24.61 -30.57
N PRO A 165 -2.76 -24.96 -31.59
CA PRO A 165 -2.35 -25.93 -32.60
C PRO A 165 -1.01 -25.52 -33.23
N MET A 166 0.00 -26.37 -33.16
CA MET A 166 1.35 -26.22 -33.72
C MET A 166 2.36 -25.36 -32.92
N ILE A 167 2.02 -24.89 -31.72
CA ILE A 167 2.97 -24.13 -30.91
C ILE A 167 3.11 -24.83 -29.54
N ASP A 168 4.27 -25.42 -29.29
CA ASP A 168 4.65 -25.84 -27.97
C ASP A 168 4.87 -24.57 -27.12
N THR A 169 3.96 -24.30 -26.18
CA THR A 169 4.00 -23.10 -25.37
C THR A 169 5.01 -23.20 -24.22
N GLY A 170 5.58 -24.41 -23.97
CA GLY A 170 6.44 -24.66 -22.82
C GLY A 170 5.75 -24.48 -21.48
N ILE A 171 4.41 -24.56 -21.48
CA ILE A 171 3.60 -24.46 -20.26
C ILE A 171 3.25 -25.86 -19.80
N ASP A 172 4.05 -26.39 -18.87
CA ASP A 172 3.94 -27.79 -18.45
C ASP A 172 3.11 -27.95 -17.16
N ASN A 173 2.86 -26.85 -16.44
CA ASN A 173 2.13 -26.92 -15.18
C ASN A 173 1.20 -25.72 -14.94
N ALA A 174 0.30 -25.87 -13.97
CA ALA A 174 -0.74 -24.91 -13.61
C ALA A 174 -0.16 -23.57 -13.07
N LEU A 175 0.97 -23.61 -12.40
CA LEU A 175 1.61 -22.41 -11.84
C LEU A 175 2.20 -21.55 -12.95
N GLU A 176 2.78 -22.17 -13.98
CA GLU A 176 3.30 -21.48 -15.16
C GLU A 176 2.21 -20.74 -15.91
N SER A 177 1.06 -21.41 -16.16
CA SER A 177 -0.10 -20.78 -16.80
C SER A 177 -0.65 -19.63 -15.96
N SER A 178 -0.68 -19.77 -14.63
CA SER A 178 -1.12 -18.73 -13.70
C SER A 178 -0.20 -17.50 -13.73
N ILE A 179 1.11 -17.71 -13.75
CA ILE A 179 2.12 -16.63 -13.83
C ILE A 179 1.96 -15.89 -15.17
N LEU A 180 1.73 -16.63 -16.27
CA LEU A 180 1.52 -16.03 -17.59
C LEU A 180 0.28 -15.15 -17.63
N ILE A 181 -0.85 -15.61 -17.06
CA ILE A 181 -2.09 -14.81 -16.99
C ILE A 181 -1.84 -13.52 -16.18
N ILE A 182 -1.12 -13.61 -15.09
CA ILE A 182 -0.80 -12.43 -14.28
C ILE A 182 0.13 -11.49 -15.06
N ALA A 183 1.09 -12.00 -15.82
CA ALA A 183 1.93 -11.19 -16.71
C ALA A 183 1.09 -10.46 -17.77
N VAL A 184 0.05 -11.10 -18.32
CA VAL A 184 -0.91 -10.46 -19.24
C VAL A 184 -1.69 -9.34 -18.53
N ILE A 185 -2.09 -9.53 -17.27
CA ILE A 185 -2.77 -8.46 -16.50
C ILE A 185 -1.83 -7.27 -16.29
N TYR A 186 -0.55 -7.49 -15.99
CA TYR A 186 0.44 -6.41 -15.95
C TYR A 186 0.63 -5.74 -17.31
N ALA A 187 0.59 -6.49 -18.41
CA ALA A 187 0.68 -5.93 -19.76
C ALA A 187 -0.55 -5.05 -20.08
N ILE A 188 -1.75 -5.45 -19.64
CA ILE A 188 -2.97 -4.62 -19.73
C ILE A 188 -2.78 -3.33 -18.93
N ALA A 189 -2.28 -3.41 -17.67
CA ALA A 189 -1.98 -2.25 -16.86
C ALA A 189 -0.95 -1.35 -17.53
N ALA A 190 0.11 -1.92 -18.12
CA ALA A 190 1.13 -1.19 -18.88
C ALA A 190 0.55 -0.49 -20.10
N ALA A 191 -0.35 -1.14 -20.82
CA ALA A 191 -1.06 -0.53 -21.95
C ALA A 191 -1.88 0.68 -21.51
N PHE A 192 -2.65 0.59 -20.41
CA PHE A 192 -3.35 1.74 -19.84
C PHE A 192 -2.41 2.89 -19.48
N ASN A 193 -1.20 2.60 -18.99
CA ASN A 193 -0.22 3.63 -18.64
C ASN A 193 0.22 4.48 -19.85
N LEU A 194 0.21 3.93 -21.06
CA LEU A 194 0.54 4.67 -22.30
C LEU A 194 -0.51 5.72 -22.66
N TYR A 195 -1.76 5.53 -22.21
CA TYR A 195 -2.87 6.47 -22.44
C TYR A 195 -3.02 7.51 -21.33
N ILE A 196 -2.13 7.50 -20.32
CA ILE A 196 -2.12 8.52 -19.27
C ILE A 196 -1.64 9.85 -19.88
N PRO A 197 -2.39 10.95 -19.72
CA PRO A 197 -2.05 12.22 -20.29
C PRO A 197 -0.75 12.78 -19.70
N ASN A 198 0.02 13.47 -20.52
CA ASN A 198 1.17 14.25 -20.03
C ASN A 198 0.63 15.50 -19.32
N THR A 199 1.08 15.71 -18.09
CA THR A 199 0.65 16.83 -17.24
C THR A 199 1.33 18.16 -17.61
N GLY A 200 2.35 18.12 -18.48
CA GLY A 200 3.11 19.32 -18.90
C GLY A 200 4.03 19.89 -17.80
N VAL A 201 4.22 19.15 -16.71
CA VAL A 201 5.15 19.55 -15.64
C VAL A 201 6.59 19.33 -16.12
N ASP A 202 7.47 20.30 -15.86
CA ASP A 202 8.89 20.19 -16.18
C ASP A 202 9.55 19.04 -15.44
N HIS A 203 10.22 18.17 -16.19
CA HIS A 203 10.90 17.00 -15.64
C HIS A 203 12.33 17.34 -15.23
N ARG A 204 12.70 16.93 -14.03
CA ARG A 204 14.05 17.10 -13.52
C ARG A 204 14.93 15.93 -13.99
N ILE A 205 16.02 16.23 -14.70
CA ILE A 205 17.00 15.21 -15.06
C ILE A 205 17.75 14.81 -13.79
N PRO A 206 17.69 13.52 -13.35
CA PRO A 206 18.37 13.09 -12.13
C PRO A 206 19.88 13.21 -12.30
N LYS A 207 20.57 13.68 -11.28
CA LYS A 207 22.03 13.66 -11.26
C LYS A 207 22.52 12.22 -11.19
N LYS A 208 23.56 11.90 -11.96
CA LYS A 208 24.08 10.54 -12.07
C LYS A 208 24.81 10.03 -10.83
N ASN A 209 25.13 10.90 -9.85
CA ASN A 209 25.86 10.51 -8.65
C ASN A 209 24.89 9.94 -7.58
N PRO A 210 24.99 8.64 -7.22
CA PRO A 210 24.14 8.02 -6.22
C PRO A 210 24.19 8.68 -4.85
N LEU A 211 25.37 9.14 -4.42
CA LEU A 211 25.53 9.81 -3.12
C LEU A 211 24.78 11.16 -3.09
N TYR A 212 24.73 11.84 -4.22
CA TYR A 212 23.92 13.07 -4.33
C TYR A 212 22.44 12.77 -4.16
N LEU A 213 21.92 11.70 -4.78
CA LEU A 213 20.51 11.29 -4.66
C LEU A 213 20.15 10.93 -3.23
N VAL A 214 21.03 10.24 -2.50
CA VAL A 214 20.82 9.94 -1.06
C VAL A 214 20.82 11.23 -0.23
N HIS A 215 21.72 12.16 -0.52
CA HIS A 215 21.77 13.46 0.18
C HIS A 215 20.51 14.30 -0.12
N GLU A 216 20.09 14.38 -1.38
CA GLU A 216 18.88 15.06 -1.81
C GLU A 216 17.63 14.46 -1.13
N PHE A 217 17.54 13.14 -1.07
CA PHE A 217 16.46 12.43 -0.39
C PHE A 217 16.43 12.74 1.12
N SER A 218 17.59 12.74 1.77
CA SER A 218 17.71 13.11 3.20
C SER A 218 17.25 14.56 3.43
N HIS A 219 17.56 15.47 2.50
CA HIS A 219 17.05 16.84 2.53
C HIS A 219 15.52 16.88 2.37
N CYS A 220 14.96 16.10 1.45
CA CYS A 220 13.50 15.98 1.28
C CYS A 220 12.80 15.45 2.53
N ILE A 221 13.35 14.44 3.19
CA ILE A 221 12.86 13.95 4.51
C ILE A 221 12.82 15.12 5.49
N LYS A 222 13.93 15.85 5.64
CA LYS A 222 14.01 16.97 6.57
C LYS A 222 13.00 18.07 6.25
N LEU A 223 12.82 18.43 4.98
CA LEU A 223 11.83 19.43 4.54
C LEU A 223 10.42 19.03 4.98
N LEU A 224 10.02 17.78 4.75
CA LEU A 224 8.68 17.33 5.08
C LEU A 224 8.44 17.21 6.59
N TRP A 225 9.46 16.77 7.36
CA TRP A 225 9.40 16.73 8.81
C TRP A 225 9.51 18.12 9.49
N THR A 226 9.89 19.16 8.77
CA THR A 226 9.93 20.54 9.29
C THR A 226 8.71 21.38 8.87
N ASP A 227 8.03 21.00 7.78
CA ASP A 227 6.79 21.67 7.36
C ASP A 227 5.66 21.42 8.36
N LYS A 228 4.97 22.47 8.78
CA LYS A 228 3.98 22.44 9.89
C LYS A 228 2.80 21.48 9.64
N LEU A 229 2.36 21.32 8.40
CA LEU A 229 1.29 20.40 8.02
C LEU A 229 1.86 19.06 7.50
N GLY A 230 2.98 19.10 6.80
CA GLY A 230 3.68 17.94 6.28
C GLY A 230 4.06 16.96 7.40
N GLN A 231 4.69 17.46 8.49
CA GLN A 231 5.10 16.65 9.63
C GLN A 231 3.92 15.93 10.31
N ILE A 232 2.77 16.59 10.43
CA ILE A 232 1.57 16.02 11.06
C ILE A 232 0.95 14.95 10.16
N SER A 233 0.77 15.26 8.87
CA SER A 233 0.21 14.30 7.92
C SER A 233 1.13 13.09 7.72
N LEU A 234 2.45 13.31 7.64
CA LEU A 234 3.43 12.21 7.53
C LEU A 234 3.43 11.34 8.79
N ALA A 235 3.38 11.93 9.99
CA ALA A 235 3.33 11.17 11.25
C ALA A 235 2.05 10.30 11.32
N VAL A 236 0.89 10.85 10.92
CA VAL A 236 -0.38 10.10 10.90
C VAL A 236 -0.34 8.95 9.92
N THR A 237 0.10 9.19 8.67
CA THR A 237 0.13 8.12 7.64
C THR A 237 1.16 7.05 7.98
N THR A 238 2.32 7.43 8.49
CA THR A 238 3.37 6.51 8.96
C THR A 238 2.85 5.59 10.08
N LEU A 239 2.19 6.16 11.08
CA LEU A 239 1.56 5.38 12.15
C LEU A 239 0.44 4.48 11.62
N PHE A 240 -0.42 4.99 10.73
CA PHE A 240 -1.53 4.24 10.14
C PHE A 240 -1.05 2.97 9.43
N TRP A 241 -0.06 3.06 8.56
CA TRP A 241 0.41 1.91 7.79
C TRP A 241 1.12 0.87 8.66
N GLY A 242 1.95 1.31 9.61
CA GLY A 242 2.56 0.41 10.58
C GLY A 242 1.53 -0.28 11.47
N ALA A 243 0.57 0.49 11.98
CA ALA A 243 -0.53 -0.04 12.80
C ALA A 243 -1.44 -0.98 12.00
N GLY A 244 -1.80 -0.61 10.77
CA GLY A 244 -2.66 -1.43 9.90
C GLY A 244 -2.05 -2.79 9.59
N ALA A 245 -0.76 -2.82 9.24
CA ALA A 245 -0.04 -4.07 8.98
C ALA A 245 0.03 -4.97 10.23
N THR A 246 0.23 -4.39 11.40
CA THR A 246 0.29 -5.12 12.67
C THR A 246 -1.09 -5.62 13.10
N LEU A 247 -2.12 -4.78 12.95
CA LEU A 247 -3.50 -5.12 13.27
C LEU A 247 -3.98 -6.35 12.47
N GLN A 248 -3.52 -6.51 11.23
CA GLN A 248 -3.82 -7.68 10.42
C GLN A 248 -3.45 -8.99 11.15
N PHE A 249 -2.25 -9.07 11.70
CA PHE A 249 -1.81 -10.26 12.44
C PHE A 249 -2.48 -10.38 13.80
N ILE A 250 -2.73 -9.25 14.48
CA ILE A 250 -3.47 -9.21 15.75
C ILE A 250 -4.87 -9.81 15.56
N VAL A 251 -5.61 -9.40 14.52
CA VAL A 251 -6.97 -9.91 14.24
C VAL A 251 -6.96 -11.42 13.98
N LEU A 252 -5.98 -11.93 13.21
CA LEU A 252 -5.84 -13.37 12.97
C LEU A 252 -5.65 -14.14 14.28
N LYS A 253 -4.69 -13.73 15.11
CA LYS A 253 -4.40 -14.40 16.36
C LYS A 253 -5.51 -14.24 17.41
N TRP A 254 -6.15 -13.08 17.43
CA TRP A 254 -7.30 -12.83 18.28
C TRP A 254 -8.49 -13.74 17.93
N ALA A 255 -8.80 -13.89 16.63
CA ALA A 255 -9.90 -14.74 16.19
C ALA A 255 -9.65 -16.23 16.54
N GLU A 256 -8.40 -16.69 16.42
CA GLU A 256 -8.00 -18.03 16.88
C GLU A 256 -8.25 -18.21 18.39
N VAL A 257 -7.77 -17.26 19.21
CA VAL A 257 -7.82 -17.40 20.68
C VAL A 257 -9.20 -17.05 21.26
N ALA A 258 -9.90 -16.07 20.69
CA ALA A 258 -11.16 -15.56 21.25
C ALA A 258 -12.40 -16.32 20.77
N MET A 259 -12.36 -16.87 19.54
CA MET A 259 -13.50 -17.51 18.88
C MET A 259 -13.20 -18.96 18.45
N ASP A 260 -12.01 -19.47 18.70
CA ASP A 260 -11.55 -20.80 18.27
C ASP A 260 -11.67 -21.01 16.75
N TYR A 261 -11.39 -19.91 15.97
CA TYR A 261 -11.50 -19.94 14.53
C TYR A 261 -10.22 -20.45 13.88
N PRO A 262 -10.32 -21.41 12.94
CA PRO A 262 -9.19 -21.79 12.11
C PRO A 262 -8.76 -20.63 11.21
N LEU A 263 -7.52 -20.68 10.72
CA LEU A 263 -6.89 -19.59 9.98
C LEU A 263 -7.72 -19.09 8.78
N ASN A 264 -8.41 -19.98 8.06
CA ASN A 264 -9.25 -19.63 6.93
C ASN A 264 -10.46 -18.78 7.34
N GLN A 265 -11.10 -19.06 8.48
CA GLN A 265 -12.20 -18.27 9.02
C GLN A 265 -11.69 -16.95 9.62
N ALA A 266 -10.59 -17.00 10.35
CA ALA A 266 -9.93 -15.81 10.86
C ALA A 266 -9.53 -14.84 9.74
N ALA A 267 -9.05 -15.36 8.61
CA ALA A 267 -8.71 -14.56 7.43
C ALA A 267 -9.94 -13.86 6.80
N GLN A 268 -11.14 -14.44 6.88
CA GLN A 268 -12.36 -13.78 6.39
C GLN A 268 -12.68 -12.50 7.16
N LEU A 269 -12.34 -12.44 8.45
CA LEU A 269 -12.51 -11.23 9.26
C LEU A 269 -11.62 -10.07 8.79
N GLN A 270 -10.51 -10.35 8.12
CA GLN A 270 -9.71 -9.32 7.44
C GLN A 270 -10.50 -8.64 6.32
N GLY A 271 -11.31 -9.40 5.60
CA GLY A 271 -12.22 -8.85 4.57
C GLY A 271 -13.21 -7.85 5.16
N VAL A 272 -13.70 -8.10 6.37
CA VAL A 272 -14.60 -7.17 7.08
C VAL A 272 -13.90 -5.84 7.40
N VAL A 273 -12.65 -5.89 7.89
CA VAL A 273 -11.85 -4.67 8.12
C VAL A 273 -11.62 -3.92 6.80
N ALA A 274 -11.28 -4.63 5.73
CA ALA A 274 -11.06 -4.04 4.42
C ALA A 274 -12.31 -3.36 3.86
N LEU A 275 -13.49 -3.98 4.00
CA LEU A 275 -14.77 -3.37 3.64
C LEU A 275 -15.04 -2.11 4.48
N GLY A 276 -14.72 -2.14 5.77
CA GLY A 276 -14.78 -0.97 6.64
C GLY A 276 -13.89 0.16 6.12
N ILE A 277 -12.64 -0.13 5.78
CA ILE A 277 -11.69 0.87 5.21
C ILE A 277 -12.26 1.49 3.93
N ALA A 278 -12.79 0.68 3.01
CA ALA A 278 -13.39 1.17 1.79
C ALA A 278 -14.61 2.09 2.06
N ALA A 279 -15.50 1.69 2.97
CA ALA A 279 -16.64 2.50 3.37
C ALA A 279 -16.20 3.83 4.01
N GLY A 280 -15.25 3.80 4.94
CA GLY A 280 -14.67 4.99 5.57
C GLY A 280 -14.00 5.93 4.56
N ALA A 281 -13.27 5.38 3.60
CA ALA A 281 -12.62 6.14 2.53
C ALA A 281 -13.65 6.87 1.65
N ILE A 282 -14.74 6.19 1.26
CA ILE A 282 -15.84 6.79 0.47
C ILE A 282 -16.51 7.92 1.25
N LEU A 283 -16.80 7.71 2.53
CA LEU A 283 -17.41 8.73 3.37
C LEU A 283 -16.49 9.94 3.57
N ALA A 284 -15.19 9.72 3.79
CA ALA A 284 -14.20 10.79 3.88
C ALA A 284 -14.12 11.60 2.58
N ALA A 285 -14.06 10.93 1.44
CA ALA A 285 -14.03 11.57 0.13
C ALA A 285 -15.26 12.47 -0.13
N LYS A 286 -16.41 12.12 0.45
CA LYS A 286 -17.66 12.87 0.31
C LYS A 286 -17.78 14.04 1.27
N TRP A 287 -17.28 13.90 2.51
CA TRP A 287 -17.59 14.83 3.60
C TRP A 287 -16.41 15.67 4.06
N VAL A 288 -15.18 15.27 3.76
CA VAL A 288 -13.98 15.96 4.26
C VAL A 288 -13.28 16.71 3.13
N SER A 289 -13.18 18.03 3.26
CA SER A 289 -12.34 18.85 2.37
C SER A 289 -10.88 18.84 2.81
N LEU A 290 -9.97 19.18 1.89
CA LEU A 290 -8.53 19.25 2.19
C LEU A 290 -8.21 20.16 3.38
N ARG A 291 -8.91 21.29 3.52
CA ARG A 291 -8.76 22.22 4.67
C ARG A 291 -9.21 21.62 6.01
N GLN A 292 -10.06 20.60 5.96
CA GLN A 292 -10.59 19.92 7.16
C GLN A 292 -9.78 18.66 7.49
N SER A 293 -8.76 18.30 6.70
CA SER A 293 -7.99 17.06 6.88
C SER A 293 -7.44 16.87 8.29
N VAL A 294 -6.98 17.92 8.93
CA VAL A 294 -6.45 17.85 10.31
C VAL A 294 -7.54 17.63 11.37
N LYS A 295 -8.82 17.92 11.06
CA LYS A 295 -9.94 17.72 12.00
C LYS A 295 -10.29 16.26 12.22
N VAL A 296 -9.83 15.34 11.37
CA VAL A 296 -10.10 13.91 11.48
C VAL A 296 -9.13 13.17 12.43
N ILE A 297 -8.06 13.82 12.90
CA ILE A 297 -7.06 13.21 13.82
C ILE A 297 -7.69 12.54 15.07
N PRO A 298 -8.74 13.11 15.71
CA PRO A 298 -9.41 12.46 16.85
C PRO A 298 -10.00 11.08 16.53
N LEU A 299 -10.33 10.79 15.26
CA LEU A 299 -10.86 9.48 14.87
C LEU A 299 -9.80 8.38 14.98
N GLY A 300 -8.52 8.71 14.79
CA GLY A 300 -7.42 7.78 15.05
C GLY A 300 -7.27 7.45 16.54
N ILE A 301 -7.56 8.41 17.43
CA ILE A 301 -7.61 8.16 18.89
C ILE A 301 -8.77 7.19 19.21
N ALA A 302 -9.96 7.46 18.65
CA ALA A 302 -11.13 6.60 18.80
C ALA A 302 -10.86 5.18 18.27
N MET A 303 -10.19 5.05 17.13
CA MET A 303 -9.80 3.75 16.55
C MET A 303 -8.96 2.93 17.54
N GLY A 304 -7.94 3.51 18.17
CA GLY A 304 -7.11 2.81 19.14
C GLY A 304 -7.91 2.34 20.37
N ILE A 305 -8.88 3.14 20.84
CA ILE A 305 -9.79 2.76 21.92
C ILE A 305 -10.68 1.58 21.47
N VAL A 306 -11.26 1.67 20.27
CA VAL A 306 -12.15 0.61 19.72
C VAL A 306 -11.37 -0.70 19.54
N VAL A 307 -10.10 -0.65 19.10
CA VAL A 307 -9.23 -1.84 19.04
C VAL A 307 -9.09 -2.49 20.43
N THR A 308 -8.93 -1.69 21.48
CA THR A 308 -8.81 -2.23 22.85
C THR A 308 -10.09 -2.98 23.27
N VAL A 309 -11.27 -2.56 22.81
CA VAL A 309 -12.55 -3.23 23.08
C VAL A 309 -12.62 -4.65 22.51
N MET A 310 -11.79 -5.00 21.49
CA MET A 310 -11.71 -6.37 20.96
C MET A 310 -11.48 -7.43 22.05
N ILE A 311 -10.80 -7.05 23.14
CA ILE A 311 -10.53 -7.96 24.28
C ILE A 311 -11.81 -8.53 24.87
N LEU A 312 -12.90 -7.77 24.86
CA LEU A 312 -14.19 -8.15 25.45
C LEU A 312 -15.10 -8.94 24.51
N VAL A 313 -14.80 -8.95 23.22
CA VAL A 313 -15.67 -9.51 22.18
C VAL A 313 -15.40 -11.02 22.00
N ARG A 314 -16.50 -11.79 21.99
CA ARG A 314 -16.51 -13.26 21.76
C ARG A 314 -17.56 -13.69 20.74
N ASP A 315 -18.52 -12.79 20.44
CA ASP A 315 -19.61 -13.04 19.51
C ASP A 315 -19.23 -12.57 18.11
N LEU A 316 -19.52 -13.37 17.08
CA LEU A 316 -19.18 -13.08 15.68
C LEU A 316 -19.83 -11.81 15.17
N TRP A 317 -21.11 -11.57 15.49
CA TRP A 317 -21.82 -10.41 14.97
C TRP A 317 -21.28 -9.11 15.56
N ILE A 318 -20.97 -9.14 16.87
CA ILE A 318 -20.33 -8.00 17.55
C ILE A 318 -18.93 -7.78 16.96
N ALA A 319 -18.19 -8.86 16.70
CA ALA A 319 -16.87 -8.80 16.06
C ALA A 319 -16.93 -8.15 14.66
N ILE A 320 -17.89 -8.55 13.83
CA ILE A 320 -18.09 -7.97 12.50
C ILE A 320 -18.35 -6.46 12.60
N VAL A 321 -19.27 -6.03 13.47
CA VAL A 321 -19.57 -4.60 13.65
C VAL A 321 -18.34 -3.84 14.15
N LEU A 322 -17.61 -4.40 15.12
CA LEU A 322 -16.41 -3.79 15.68
C LEU A 322 -15.30 -3.65 14.63
N LEU A 323 -14.99 -4.72 13.88
CA LEU A 323 -13.98 -4.71 12.84
C LEU A 323 -14.34 -3.79 11.68
N MET A 324 -15.62 -3.75 11.30
CA MET A 324 -16.14 -2.78 10.32
C MET A 324 -15.95 -1.35 10.81
N LEU A 325 -16.20 -1.08 12.10
CA LEU A 325 -15.99 0.24 12.71
C LEU A 325 -14.50 0.62 12.74
N ILE A 326 -13.62 -0.31 13.15
CA ILE A 326 -12.16 -0.09 13.14
C ILE A 326 -11.70 0.26 11.73
N GLY A 327 -12.07 -0.54 10.73
CA GLY A 327 -11.76 -0.26 9.32
C GLY A 327 -12.34 1.06 8.85
N GLY A 328 -13.61 1.35 9.19
CA GLY A 328 -14.28 2.59 8.82
C GLY A 328 -13.60 3.84 9.38
N LEU A 329 -13.24 3.83 10.65
CA LEU A 329 -12.46 4.91 11.27
C LEU A 329 -11.11 5.06 10.58
N ALA A 330 -10.40 3.97 10.33
CA ALA A 330 -9.11 3.93 9.67
C ALA A 330 -9.17 4.56 8.27
N GLY A 331 -10.09 4.12 7.41
CA GLY A 331 -10.27 4.65 6.06
C GLY A 331 -10.69 6.13 6.07
N PHE A 332 -11.58 6.51 7.02
CA PHE A 332 -12.09 7.87 7.10
C PHE A 332 -11.01 8.89 7.47
N PHE A 333 -10.05 8.56 8.34
CA PHE A 333 -9.02 9.52 8.70
C PHE A 333 -7.79 9.48 7.80
N VAL A 334 -7.41 8.31 7.22
CA VAL A 334 -6.20 8.23 6.41
C VAL A 334 -6.34 8.95 5.06
N VAL A 335 -7.51 8.89 4.43
CA VAL A 335 -7.73 9.47 3.09
C VAL A 335 -7.46 10.98 3.05
N PRO A 336 -8.06 11.83 3.91
CA PRO A 336 -7.75 13.26 3.90
C PRO A 336 -6.34 13.58 4.37
N MET A 337 -5.75 12.76 5.25
CA MET A 337 -4.36 12.95 5.70
C MET A 337 -3.36 12.62 4.58
N ASN A 338 -3.60 11.57 3.78
CA ASN A 338 -2.83 11.28 2.57
C ASN A 338 -2.93 12.44 1.56
N ALA A 339 -4.13 12.96 1.34
CA ALA A 339 -4.33 14.11 0.44
C ALA A 339 -3.56 15.35 0.89
N LEU A 340 -3.57 15.65 2.20
CA LEU A 340 -2.82 16.77 2.77
C LEU A 340 -1.31 16.56 2.63
N LEU A 341 -0.82 15.36 2.92
CA LEU A 341 0.59 15.01 2.79
C LEU A 341 1.08 15.17 1.35
N GLN A 342 0.32 14.64 0.38
CA GLN A 342 0.64 14.74 -1.03
C GLN A 342 0.64 16.19 -1.51
N HIS A 343 -0.35 17.00 -1.08
CA HIS A 343 -0.41 18.42 -1.41
C HIS A 343 0.80 19.19 -0.90
N ARG A 344 1.16 19.01 0.38
CA ARG A 344 2.32 19.69 0.99
C ARG A 344 3.63 19.24 0.37
N GLY A 345 3.81 17.93 0.22
CA GLY A 345 5.01 17.38 -0.37
C GLY A 345 5.22 17.80 -1.83
N TYR A 346 4.14 17.86 -2.63
CA TYR A 346 4.20 18.35 -4.00
C TYR A 346 4.72 19.80 -4.08
N ILE A 347 4.21 20.68 -3.22
CA ILE A 347 4.64 22.09 -3.17
C ILE A 347 6.11 22.21 -2.77
N LEU A 348 6.57 21.41 -1.79
CA LEU A 348 7.91 21.51 -1.21
C LEU A 348 9.01 20.91 -2.08
N MET A 349 8.75 19.77 -2.73
CA MET A 349 9.82 18.97 -3.35
C MET A 349 9.45 18.32 -4.69
N GLY A 350 8.20 18.43 -5.11
CA GLY A 350 7.68 17.73 -6.28
C GLY A 350 7.04 16.39 -5.93
N ALA A 351 6.28 15.85 -6.91
CA ALA A 351 5.41 14.70 -6.67
C ALA A 351 6.18 13.41 -6.34
N GLY A 352 7.20 13.08 -7.13
CA GLY A 352 7.93 11.81 -6.98
C GLY A 352 8.72 11.73 -5.68
N HIS A 353 9.46 12.78 -5.32
CA HIS A 353 10.21 12.84 -4.07
C HIS A 353 9.30 12.79 -2.85
N SER A 354 8.18 13.52 -2.91
CA SER A 354 7.19 13.53 -1.82
C SER A 354 6.67 12.12 -1.50
N ILE A 355 6.23 11.39 -2.52
CA ILE A 355 5.69 10.04 -2.35
C ILE A 355 6.81 9.05 -1.98
N ALA A 356 8.02 9.23 -2.47
CA ALA A 356 9.16 8.40 -2.05
C ALA A 356 9.46 8.55 -0.55
N VAL A 357 9.43 9.79 -0.03
CA VAL A 357 9.58 10.07 1.42
C VAL A 357 8.43 9.46 2.22
N GLN A 358 7.19 9.60 1.73
CA GLN A 358 6.01 8.99 2.35
C GLN A 358 6.17 7.46 2.42
N ASN A 359 6.42 6.81 1.27
CA ASN A 359 6.61 5.36 1.20
C ASN A 359 7.74 4.86 2.09
N PHE A 360 8.86 5.58 2.15
CA PHE A 360 9.96 5.23 3.03
C PHE A 360 9.53 5.18 4.49
N ASN A 361 8.88 6.25 4.99
CA ASN A 361 8.46 6.31 6.39
C ASN A 361 7.39 5.26 6.70
N GLU A 362 6.40 5.09 5.83
CA GLU A 362 5.32 4.12 6.00
C GLU A 362 5.83 2.68 6.03
N ASN A 363 6.67 2.30 5.06
CA ASN A 363 7.20 0.93 4.99
C ASN A 363 8.24 0.65 6.09
N LEU A 364 9.02 1.64 6.50
CA LEU A 364 9.89 1.53 7.68
C LEU A 364 9.07 1.30 8.95
N SER A 365 7.98 2.03 9.13
CA SER A 365 7.04 1.82 10.25
C SER A 365 6.43 0.42 10.23
N ILE A 366 6.03 -0.09 9.05
CA ILE A 366 5.54 -1.46 8.91
C ILE A 366 6.59 -2.46 9.39
N LEU A 367 7.83 -2.35 8.92
CA LEU A 367 8.92 -3.26 9.31
C LEU A 367 9.18 -3.22 10.83
N VAL A 368 9.24 -2.02 11.42
CA VAL A 368 9.47 -1.84 12.86
C VAL A 368 8.33 -2.43 13.68
N MET A 369 7.08 -2.09 13.36
CA MET A 369 5.93 -2.54 14.14
C MET A 369 5.68 -4.04 14.01
N LEU A 370 5.88 -4.63 12.83
CA LEU A 370 5.82 -6.08 12.65
C LEU A 370 6.95 -6.79 13.42
N SER A 371 8.14 -6.22 13.45
CA SER A 371 9.25 -6.78 14.24
C SER A 371 8.95 -6.76 15.74
N LEU A 372 8.39 -5.66 16.24
CA LEU A 372 7.93 -5.56 17.64
C LEU A 372 6.83 -6.57 17.95
N TYR A 373 5.85 -6.71 17.06
CA TYR A 373 4.81 -7.71 17.19
C TYR A 373 5.39 -9.13 17.23
N ALA A 374 6.30 -9.45 16.30
CA ALA A 374 6.97 -10.76 16.26
C ALA A 374 7.75 -11.05 17.55
N LEU A 375 8.42 -10.05 18.14
CA LEU A 375 9.09 -10.18 19.43
C LEU A 375 8.10 -10.46 20.57
N LEU A 376 6.96 -9.78 20.61
CA LEU A 376 5.93 -10.06 21.64
C LEU A 376 5.38 -11.47 21.52
N ILE A 377 5.16 -11.97 20.30
CA ILE A 377 4.73 -13.36 20.07
C ILE A 377 5.85 -14.36 20.43
N PHE A 378 7.10 -14.05 20.11
CA PHE A 378 8.26 -14.88 20.46
C PHE A 378 8.41 -15.05 21.98
N PHE A 379 8.12 -14.00 22.75
CA PHE A 379 8.08 -14.06 24.22
C PHE A 379 6.77 -14.60 24.79
N GLU A 380 5.91 -15.19 23.95
CA GLU A 380 4.64 -15.79 24.34
C GLU A 380 3.69 -14.84 25.08
N VAL A 381 3.79 -13.53 24.79
CA VAL A 381 2.90 -12.54 25.39
C VAL A 381 1.46 -12.81 24.95
N HIS A 382 0.56 -12.95 25.92
CA HIS A 382 -0.83 -13.28 25.65
C HIS A 382 -1.49 -12.23 24.74
N ILE A 383 -2.24 -12.67 23.73
CA ILE A 383 -2.81 -11.81 22.69
C ILE A 383 -3.63 -10.64 23.23
N TYR A 384 -4.33 -10.80 24.34
CA TYR A 384 -5.11 -9.72 24.94
C TYR A 384 -4.23 -8.59 25.51
N ILE A 385 -3.04 -8.91 26.02
CA ILE A 385 -2.05 -7.92 26.45
C ILE A 385 -1.52 -7.19 25.21
N VAL A 386 -1.26 -7.92 24.13
CA VAL A 386 -0.80 -7.34 22.85
C VAL A 386 -1.86 -6.37 22.31
N ILE A 387 -3.14 -6.75 22.29
CA ILE A 387 -4.25 -5.89 21.84
C ILE A 387 -4.35 -4.63 22.71
N ALA A 388 -4.30 -4.77 24.04
CA ALA A 388 -4.36 -3.64 24.97
C ALA A 388 -3.19 -2.67 24.76
N ALA A 389 -1.96 -3.21 24.71
CA ALA A 389 -0.76 -2.43 24.46
C ALA A 389 -0.79 -1.71 23.10
N PHE A 390 -1.24 -2.42 22.05
CA PHE A 390 -1.36 -1.89 20.70
C PHE A 390 -2.41 -0.78 20.61
N GLY A 391 -3.63 -1.02 21.12
CA GLY A 391 -4.71 -0.02 21.09
C GLY A 391 -4.35 1.23 21.91
N LEU A 392 -3.72 1.05 23.09
CA LEU A 392 -3.21 2.14 23.90
C LEU A 392 -2.10 2.91 23.17
N PHE A 393 -1.15 2.20 22.56
CA PHE A 393 -0.08 2.81 21.78
C PHE A 393 -0.62 3.70 20.68
N VAL A 394 -1.55 3.20 19.86
CA VAL A 394 -2.17 3.98 18.77
C VAL A 394 -2.89 5.21 19.33
N SER A 395 -3.70 5.06 20.39
CA SER A 395 -4.45 6.18 21.01
C SER A 395 -3.50 7.23 21.58
N VAL A 396 -2.43 6.83 22.26
CA VAL A 396 -1.44 7.74 22.83
C VAL A 396 -0.69 8.48 21.73
N MET A 397 -0.20 7.77 20.72
CA MET A 397 0.52 8.39 19.60
C MET A 397 -0.35 9.38 18.84
N MET A 398 -1.61 9.04 18.53
CA MET A 398 -2.54 9.97 17.90
C MET A 398 -2.86 11.18 18.77
N THR A 399 -2.92 11.00 20.10
CA THR A 399 -3.09 12.12 21.05
C THR A 399 -1.87 13.04 21.05
N LEU A 400 -0.67 12.48 21.01
CA LEU A 400 0.58 13.26 20.92
C LEU A 400 0.66 14.03 19.60
N ILE A 401 0.32 13.40 18.47
CA ILE A 401 0.28 14.06 17.16
C ILE A 401 -0.75 15.20 17.16
N ARG A 402 -1.94 14.98 17.76
CA ARG A 402 -2.95 16.03 17.91
C ARG A 402 -2.42 17.21 18.76
N ARG A 403 -1.80 16.95 19.90
CA ARG A 403 -1.18 17.99 20.74
C ARG A 403 -0.09 18.74 19.98
N TRP A 404 0.74 18.03 19.24
CA TRP A 404 1.77 18.62 18.38
C TRP A 404 1.14 19.56 17.32
N HIS A 405 0.09 19.11 16.64
CA HIS A 405 -0.65 19.95 15.71
C HIS A 405 -1.19 21.23 16.38
N LEU A 406 -1.86 21.11 17.54
CA LEU A 406 -2.39 22.25 18.27
C LEU A 406 -1.27 23.22 18.73
N SER A 407 -0.13 22.71 19.16
CA SER A 407 1.04 23.54 19.50
C SER A 407 1.61 24.26 18.29
N ASN A 408 1.59 23.66 17.09
CA ASN A 408 1.99 24.33 15.86
C ASN A 408 1.03 25.47 15.55
N GLN A 409 -0.28 25.21 15.62
CA GLN A 409 -1.32 26.21 15.33
C GLN A 409 -1.32 27.39 16.31
N SER A 410 -0.97 27.18 17.58
CA SER A 410 -0.87 28.27 18.55
C SER A 410 0.29 29.23 18.30
N LYS A 411 1.31 28.80 17.55
CA LYS A 411 2.47 29.62 17.17
C LYS A 411 2.26 30.35 15.86
N GLU A 412 1.62 29.69 14.91
CA GLU A 412 1.37 30.19 13.56
C GLU A 412 0.20 29.44 12.95
N ASP A 413 -0.79 30.17 12.42
CA ASP A 413 -1.87 29.54 11.67
C ASP A 413 -1.34 29.00 10.35
N SER A 414 -1.06 27.70 10.27
CA SER A 414 -0.56 27.04 9.07
C SER A 414 -1.65 26.65 8.08
N LEU A 415 -2.95 26.80 8.42
CA LEU A 415 -4.06 26.43 7.51
C LEU A 415 -4.12 27.26 6.25
N HIS A 416 -3.55 28.48 6.26
CA HIS A 416 -3.43 29.33 5.07
C HIS A 416 -2.52 28.69 3.98
N LEU A 417 -1.62 27.77 4.38
CA LEU A 417 -0.74 27.05 3.46
C LEU A 417 -1.48 26.01 2.60
N ILE A 418 -2.75 25.71 2.93
CA ILE A 418 -3.58 24.78 2.16
C ILE A 418 -4.19 25.53 0.98
N GLY A 419 -3.96 25.06 -0.24
CA GLY A 419 -4.42 25.66 -1.48
C GLY A 419 -3.45 26.66 -2.13
N THR A 420 -2.29 26.91 -1.49
CA THR A 420 -1.22 27.67 -2.17
C THR A 420 -0.66 26.86 -3.33
N ARG A 421 -0.64 27.46 -4.53
CA ARG A 421 0.03 26.85 -5.70
C ARG A 421 1.54 27.05 -5.58
N LYS A 422 2.30 26.14 -6.19
CA LYS A 422 3.75 26.31 -6.37
C LYS A 422 3.97 27.61 -7.12
N ILE A 423 4.68 28.55 -6.52
CA ILE A 423 5.20 29.73 -7.24
C ILE A 423 6.39 29.20 -8.04
N HIS A 424 6.24 29.13 -9.36
CA HIS A 424 7.32 28.77 -10.29
C HIS A 424 8.30 29.91 -10.47
#